data_e487f0a94dcbb38934a313ccb69dda67
#
_entry.id   e487f0a94dcbb38934a313ccb69dda67
#
_cell.length_a   1.000
_cell.length_b   1.000
_cell.length_c   1.000
_cell.angle_alpha   90.00
_cell.angle_beta   90.00
_cell.angle_gamma   90.00
#
_symmetry.space_group_name_H-M   'P 1'
#
loop_
_entity.id
_entity.type
_entity.pdbx_description
1 polymer ?
#
loop_
_entity_poly.entity_id
_entity_poly.type
_entity_poly.pdbx_seq_one_letter_code
_entity_poly.pdbx_strand_id
1 'polypeptide(L)'
;MSAKNNTWVLITGASGGFGEEFARQYAAQGKSLILVARQFSKLDALARELRQHFKVDVMVEQVDLSVMSEVSDLHHRLQELDIQVDILINNAGYGLQVSVQQEPY
;
A
#
# COMPACT_ATOMS: atom_id res chain seq x y z
N MET A 1 17.38 -11.67 3.83
CA MET A 1 17.31 -11.40 4.70
C MET A 1 16.46 -10.31 5.09
N SER A 2 16.76 -9.27 4.94
CA SER A 2 16.01 -8.20 5.49
C SER A 2 14.60 -8.10 4.98
N ALA A 3 14.33 -8.54 3.78
CA ALA A 3 12.98 -8.42 3.24
C ALA A 3 11.94 -9.10 4.09
N LYS A 4 12.34 -10.12 4.81
CA LYS A 4 11.37 -10.84 5.61
C LYS A 4 10.87 -10.08 6.80
N ASN A 5 11.59 -9.05 7.20
CA ASN A 5 11.22 -8.28 8.37
C ASN A 5 10.60 -6.95 8.04
N ASN A 6 10.29 -6.73 6.76
CA ASN A 6 9.63 -5.50 6.37
C ASN A 6 8.22 -5.46 6.92
N THR A 7 7.85 -4.30 7.42
CA THR A 7 6.46 -4.03 7.74
C THR A 7 5.82 -3.45 6.51
N TRP A 8 4.77 -4.07 6.04
CA TRP A 8 4.08 -3.63 4.83
C TRP A 8 2.79 -2.90 5.17
N VAL A 9 2.65 -1.72 4.60
CA VAL A 9 1.46 -0.89 4.77
C VAL A 9 0.75 -0.80 3.44
N LEU A 10 -0.49 -1.23 3.39
CA LEU A 10 -1.30 -1.11 2.17
C LEU A 10 -2.21 0.09 2.32
N ILE A 11 -2.16 1.00 1.37
CA ILE A 11 -2.94 2.23 1.41
C ILE A 11 -3.82 2.30 0.19
N THR A 12 -5.14 2.31 0.38
CA THR A 12 -6.07 2.50 -0.71
C THR A 12 -6.34 3.99 -0.89
N GLY A 13 -6.71 4.38 -2.10
CA GLY A 13 -6.92 5.78 -2.40
C GLY A 13 -5.65 6.59 -2.26
N ALA A 14 -4.52 5.97 -2.57
CA ALA A 14 -3.21 6.56 -2.29
C ALA A 14 -2.85 7.72 -3.21
N SER A 15 -3.61 7.92 -4.27
CA SER A 15 -3.28 8.94 -5.26
C SER A 15 -3.73 10.33 -4.89
N GLY A 16 -4.31 10.54 -3.72
CA GLY A 16 -4.76 11.87 -3.34
C GLY A 16 -4.81 12.08 -1.85
N GLY A 17 -4.83 13.32 -1.47
CA GLY A 17 -5.12 13.78 -0.12
C GLY A 17 -4.46 13.00 1.00
N PHE A 18 -5.29 12.46 1.85
CA PHE A 18 -4.81 11.74 3.03
C PHE A 18 -4.03 10.49 2.68
N GLY A 19 -4.38 9.83 1.58
CA GLY A 19 -3.64 8.64 1.18
C GLY A 19 -2.18 8.93 0.89
N GLU A 20 -1.94 10.01 0.18
CA GLU A 20 -0.57 10.42 -0.12
C GLU A 20 0.18 10.79 1.16
N GLU A 21 -0.48 11.50 2.05
CA GLU A 21 0.14 11.92 3.29
C GLU A 21 0.52 10.71 4.16
N PHE A 22 -0.37 9.72 4.26
CA PHE A 22 -0.05 8.52 4.99
C PHE A 22 1.14 7.79 4.38
N ALA A 23 1.18 7.74 3.04
CA ALA A 23 2.29 7.09 2.37
C ALA A 23 3.62 7.75 2.75
N ARG A 24 3.65 9.07 2.78
CA ARG A 24 4.87 9.78 3.14
C ARG A 24 5.28 9.52 4.58
N GLN A 25 4.32 9.52 5.48
CA GLN A 25 4.62 9.32 6.88
C GLN A 25 5.15 7.92 7.16
N TYR A 26 4.54 6.91 6.55
CA TYR A 26 5.00 5.54 6.77
C TYR A 26 6.35 5.28 6.09
N ALA A 27 6.55 5.88 4.91
CA ALA A 27 7.85 5.75 4.25
C ALA A 27 8.95 6.37 5.11
N ALA A 28 8.65 7.51 5.74
CA ALA A 28 9.62 8.15 6.62
C ALA A 28 9.97 7.29 7.82
N GLN A 29 9.07 6.38 8.20
CA GLN A 29 9.33 5.44 9.28
C GLN A 29 10.07 4.19 8.80
N GLY A 30 10.39 4.12 7.53
CA GLY A 30 11.12 2.97 6.98
C GLY A 30 10.24 1.80 6.63
N LYS A 31 8.94 1.99 6.54
CA LYS A 31 8.03 0.90 6.22
C LYS A 31 7.85 0.74 4.72
N SER A 32 7.61 -0.49 4.31
CA SER A 32 7.35 -0.80 2.91
C SER A 32 5.89 -0.53 2.59
N LEU A 33 5.60 -0.09 1.37
CA LEU A 33 4.27 0.38 1.02
C LEU A 33 3.70 -0.37 -0.17
N ILE A 34 2.38 -0.57 -0.13
CA ILE A 34 1.62 -1.03 -1.27
C ILE A 34 0.59 0.06 -1.53
N LEU A 35 0.74 0.78 -2.63
CA LEU A 35 -0.12 1.90 -2.95
C LEU A 35 -1.17 1.45 -3.95
N VAL A 36 -2.43 1.62 -3.60
CA VAL A 36 -3.55 1.12 -4.40
C VAL A 36 -4.45 2.28 -4.79
N ALA A 37 -4.71 2.43 -6.06
CA ALA A 37 -5.68 3.40 -6.57
C ALA A 37 -6.02 3.06 -8.00
N ARG A 38 -7.00 3.76 -8.56
CA ARG A 38 -7.39 3.55 -9.94
C ARG A 38 -6.51 4.29 -10.92
N GLN A 39 -5.87 5.36 -10.50
CA GLN A 39 -5.07 6.20 -11.40
C GLN A 39 -3.59 5.86 -11.26
N PHE A 40 -3.11 5.12 -12.24
CA PHE A 40 -1.74 4.62 -12.17
C PHE A 40 -0.68 5.72 -12.20
N SER A 41 -0.85 6.73 -13.04
CA SER A 41 0.20 7.71 -13.22
C SER A 41 0.54 8.46 -11.94
N LYS A 42 -0.48 8.79 -11.14
CA LYS A 42 -0.23 9.46 -9.88
C LYS A 42 0.44 8.54 -8.87
N LEU A 43 0.02 7.28 -8.86
CA LEU A 43 0.64 6.30 -7.97
C LEU A 43 2.10 6.10 -8.32
N ASP A 44 2.38 5.99 -9.61
CA ASP A 44 3.74 5.73 -10.05
C ASP A 44 4.66 6.89 -9.70
N ALA A 45 4.18 8.11 -9.88
CA ALA A 45 4.98 9.28 -9.54
C ALA A 45 5.28 9.32 -8.04
N LEU A 46 4.27 9.06 -7.24
CA LEU A 46 4.45 9.04 -5.79
C LEU A 46 5.42 7.93 -5.37
N ALA A 47 5.26 6.75 -5.96
CA ALA A 47 6.12 5.63 -5.62
C ALA A 47 7.59 5.93 -5.92
N ARG A 48 7.85 6.52 -7.08
CA ARG A 48 9.22 6.88 -7.43
C ARG A 48 9.82 7.85 -6.43
N GLU A 49 9.04 8.84 -6.06
CA GLU A 49 9.50 9.84 -5.12
C GLU A 49 9.82 9.21 -3.77
N LEU A 50 8.95 8.34 -3.30
CA LEU A 50 9.14 7.71 -2.00
C LEU A 50 10.33 6.76 -1.97
N ARG A 51 10.49 5.98 -3.06
CA ARG A 51 11.63 5.08 -3.17
C ARG A 51 12.95 5.85 -3.13
N GLN A 52 12.99 6.96 -3.86
CA GLN A 52 14.19 7.76 -3.92
C GLN A 52 14.49 8.47 -2.62
N HIS A 53 13.46 9.03 -2.03
CA HIS A 53 13.64 9.90 -0.87
C HIS A 53 13.86 9.11 0.42
N PHE A 54 13.16 8.01 0.59
CA PHE A 54 13.20 7.25 1.84
C PHE A 54 13.85 5.88 1.73
N LYS A 55 14.15 5.45 0.53
CA LYS A 55 14.81 4.17 0.30
C LYS A 55 14.02 2.98 0.82
N VAL A 56 12.73 3.02 0.65
CA VAL A 56 11.84 1.93 1.05
C VAL A 56 11.29 1.23 -0.19
N ASP A 57 10.80 0.02 0.00
CA ASP A 57 10.13 -0.69 -1.08
C ASP A 57 8.72 -0.16 -1.24
N VAL A 58 8.33 0.13 -2.47
CA VAL A 58 6.99 0.63 -2.76
C VAL A 58 6.45 -0.12 -3.97
N MET A 59 5.33 -0.80 -3.79
CA MET A 59 4.60 -1.45 -4.86
C MET A 59 3.44 -0.57 -5.27
N VAL A 60 3.13 -0.58 -6.55
CA VAL A 60 2.00 0.17 -7.09
C VAL A 60 1.01 -0.82 -7.69
N GLU A 61 -0.22 -0.76 -7.24
CA GLU A 61 -1.28 -1.65 -7.72
C GLU A 61 -2.45 -0.81 -8.21
N GLN A 62 -2.71 -0.90 -9.50
CA GLN A 62 -3.86 -0.22 -10.08
C GLN A 62 -5.06 -1.15 -9.96
N VAL A 63 -5.91 -0.84 -9.00
CA VAL A 63 -7.04 -1.70 -8.67
C VAL A 63 -8.28 -0.85 -8.47
N ASP A 64 -9.38 -1.28 -9.07
CA ASP A 64 -10.67 -0.69 -8.79
C ASP A 64 -11.32 -1.54 -7.70
N LEU A 65 -11.41 -0.97 -6.51
CA LEU A 65 -11.89 -1.72 -5.36
C LEU A 65 -13.37 -2.08 -5.44
N SER A 66 -14.09 -1.49 -6.38
CA SER A 66 -15.49 -1.86 -6.59
C SER A 66 -15.61 -3.12 -7.44
N VAL A 67 -14.52 -3.60 -8.01
CA VAL A 67 -14.52 -4.79 -8.85
C VAL A 67 -13.92 -5.96 -8.09
N MET A 68 -14.76 -6.90 -7.69
CA MET A 68 -14.36 -7.99 -6.83
C MET A 68 -13.20 -8.82 -7.40
N SER A 69 -13.22 -9.05 -8.71
CA SER A 69 -12.15 -9.84 -9.31
C SER A 69 -10.80 -9.14 -9.23
N GLU A 70 -10.79 -7.82 -9.30
CA GLU A 70 -9.53 -7.09 -9.18
C GLU A 70 -8.98 -7.14 -7.77
N VAL A 71 -9.87 -7.08 -6.79
CA VAL A 71 -9.46 -7.21 -5.39
C VAL A 71 -8.88 -8.60 -5.14
N SER A 72 -9.54 -9.62 -5.67
CA SER A 72 -9.08 -10.98 -5.52
C SER A 72 -7.71 -11.18 -6.18
N ASP A 73 -7.52 -10.59 -7.35
CA ASP A 73 -6.25 -10.68 -8.05
C ASP A 73 -5.13 -10.03 -7.25
N LEU A 74 -5.42 -8.90 -6.64
CA LEU A 74 -4.44 -8.23 -5.78
C LEU A 74 -4.03 -9.14 -4.63
N HIS A 75 -5.02 -9.75 -4.00
CA HIS A 75 -4.74 -10.65 -2.89
C HIS A 75 -3.83 -11.80 -3.32
N HIS A 76 -4.12 -12.39 -4.47
CA HIS A 76 -3.30 -13.48 -4.98
C HIS A 76 -1.88 -13.04 -5.31
N ARG A 77 -1.72 -11.85 -5.89
CA ARG A 77 -0.38 -11.35 -6.18
C ARG A 77 0.44 -11.16 -4.93
N LEU A 78 -0.17 -10.64 -3.88
CA LEU A 78 0.55 -10.45 -2.63
C LEU A 78 0.94 -11.78 -2.01
N GLN A 79 0.06 -12.77 -2.11
CA GLN A 79 0.39 -14.11 -1.62
C GLN A 79 1.55 -14.72 -2.39
N GLU A 80 1.55 -14.57 -3.70
CA GLU A 80 2.64 -15.11 -4.53
C GLU A 80 3.97 -14.47 -4.22
N LEU A 81 3.95 -13.20 -3.83
CA LEU A 81 5.16 -12.50 -3.49
C LEU A 81 5.56 -12.67 -2.02
N ASP A 82 4.77 -13.44 -1.29
CA ASP A 82 4.99 -13.68 0.13
C ASP A 82 4.99 -12.38 0.93
N ILE A 83 4.08 -11.49 0.58
CA ILE A 83 3.93 -10.22 1.27
C ILE A 83 2.74 -10.30 2.20
N GLN A 84 2.99 -10.02 3.46
CA GLN A 84 1.93 -9.97 4.45
C GLN A 84 1.67 -8.51 4.80
N VAL A 85 0.41 -8.11 4.69
CA VAL A 85 0.01 -6.75 5.01
C VAL A 85 -0.13 -6.62 6.52
N ASP A 86 0.64 -5.75 7.11
CA ASP A 86 0.62 -5.53 8.56
C ASP A 86 -0.32 -4.40 8.95
N ILE A 87 -0.41 -3.39 8.11
CA ILE A 87 -1.26 -2.22 8.38
C ILE A 87 -2.05 -1.92 7.13
N LEU A 88 -3.34 -1.76 7.30
CA LEU A 88 -4.23 -1.41 6.19
C LEU A 88 -4.82 -0.03 6.44
N ILE A 89 -4.57 0.90 5.52
CA ILE A 89 -5.17 2.22 5.55
C ILE A 89 -6.22 2.26 4.44
N ASN A 90 -7.46 2.10 4.82
CA ASN A 90 -8.54 2.07 3.86
C ASN A 90 -9.10 3.47 3.68
N ASN A 91 -8.49 4.21 2.76
CA ASN A 91 -8.80 5.61 2.53
C ASN A 91 -9.64 5.84 1.28
N ALA A 92 -9.88 4.79 0.49
CA ALA A 92 -10.69 4.93 -0.70
C ALA A 92 -12.17 5.01 -0.31
N GLY A 93 -12.88 5.95 -0.90
CA GLY A 93 -14.31 6.03 -0.68
C GLY A 93 -14.68 7.06 0.37
N TYR A 94 -15.38 6.66 1.39
CA TYR A 94 -16.09 7.59 2.21
C TYR A 94 -15.45 8.04 3.46
N GLY A 95 -14.54 7.51 3.92
CA GLY A 95 -14.00 7.90 5.19
C GLY A 95 -12.70 7.20 5.42
N LEU A 96 -12.09 7.53 6.49
CA LEU A 96 -10.80 6.99 6.82
C LEU A 96 -10.97 5.84 7.81
N GLN A 97 -10.43 4.70 7.46
CA GLN A 97 -10.39 3.56 8.36
C GLN A 97 -8.97 3.04 8.42
N VAL A 98 -8.51 2.78 9.61
CA VAL A 98 -7.20 2.23 9.82
C VAL A 98 -7.34 0.92 10.55
N SER A 99 -6.78 -0.13 9.98
CA SER A 99 -6.82 -1.45 10.61
C SER A 99 -5.41 -1.98 10.70
N VAL A 100 -5.08 -2.51 11.85
CA VAL A 100 -3.80 -3.16 12.04
C VAL A 100 -4.08 -4.66 12.09
N GLN A 101 -3.48 -5.38 11.14
CA GLN A 101 -3.65 -6.81 11.10
C GLN A 101 -2.57 -7.46 11.90
N GLN A 102 -2.96 -8.22 12.88
CA GLN A 102 -1.99 -8.95 13.68
C GLN A 102 -2.15 -10.41 13.41
N GLU A 103 -1.03 -11.10 13.38
CA GLU A 103 -1.09 -12.52 13.21
C GLU A 103 -1.81 -13.12 14.37
N PRO A 104 -2.75 -13.97 14.10
CA PRO A 104 -3.48 -14.58 15.21
C PRO A 104 -2.64 -15.57 15.97
N TYR A 105 -1.51 -15.79 15.51
CA TYR A 105 -0.69 -16.77 16.17
C TYR A 105 0.74 -16.41 16.08
#